data_4800c4dd59b6c60eca9bd5a5dff3461b
#
_entry.id   4800c4dd59b6c60eca9bd5a5dff3461b
#
_cell.length_a   1.000
_cell.length_b   1.000
_cell.length_c   1.000
_cell.angle_alpha   90.00
_cell.angle_beta   90.00
_cell.angle_gamma   90.00
#
_symmetry.space_group_name_H-M   'P 1'
#
loop_
_entity.id
_entity.type
_entity.pdbx_description
1 polymer ?
#
loop_
_entity_poly.entity_id
_entity_poly.type
_entity_poly.pdbx_seq_one_letter_code
_entity_poly.pdbx_strand_id
1 'polypeptide(L)'
;MDYIHELRQYIGPRKIILNCAGALIIKDDKILFQRRTDNGKWGLIGGLLEMNETYEEAALREIREETGLEVKLDAFLGIFHNHNMVWSNGDAAHVITAMYTASIVSGEPRVDEESFELRFFSSEDIPEIFAEDHIAALDAYFRGVRYPLLQENRMDVEPIISKWRQ
;
A
#
# COMPACT_ATOMS: atom_id res chain seq x y z
N MET A 1 -14.97 0.38 13.33
CA MET A 1 -15.44 -0.85 12.61
C MET A 1 -14.87 -0.72 11.22
N ASP A 2 -14.06 -1.66 10.80
CA ASP A 2 -13.41 -1.71 9.50
C ASP A 2 -14.47 -1.70 8.39
N TYR A 3 -14.36 -0.75 7.45
CA TYR A 3 -15.28 -0.57 6.31
C TYR A 3 -15.49 -1.87 5.52
N ILE A 4 -14.42 -2.62 5.29
CA ILE A 4 -14.48 -3.86 4.51
C ILE A 4 -15.22 -4.95 5.28
N HIS A 5 -15.01 -5.05 6.57
CA HIS A 5 -15.74 -6.00 7.42
C HIS A 5 -17.26 -5.70 7.41
N GLU A 6 -17.64 -4.43 7.50
CA GLU A 6 -19.05 -4.03 7.40
C GLU A 6 -19.62 -4.37 6.01
N LEU A 7 -18.92 -4.01 4.93
CA LEU A 7 -19.35 -4.30 3.56
C LEU A 7 -19.55 -5.79 3.33
N ARG A 8 -18.63 -6.64 3.83
CA ARG A 8 -18.70 -8.10 3.71
C ARG A 8 -19.93 -8.73 4.38
N GLN A 9 -20.48 -8.10 5.41
CA GLN A 9 -21.73 -8.56 6.02
C GLN A 9 -22.92 -8.50 5.04
N TYR A 10 -22.91 -7.56 4.11
CA TYR A 10 -23.98 -7.40 3.11
C TYR A 10 -23.74 -8.17 1.83
N ILE A 11 -22.51 -8.28 1.36
CA ILE A 11 -22.18 -8.85 0.05
C ILE A 11 -21.60 -10.26 0.10
N GLY A 12 -21.16 -10.73 1.28
CA GLY A 12 -20.49 -12.02 1.45
C GLY A 12 -19.14 -12.08 0.72
N PRO A 13 -18.67 -13.27 0.33
CA PRO A 13 -17.35 -13.48 -0.26
C PRO A 13 -17.27 -13.13 -1.76
N ARG A 14 -18.28 -12.44 -2.31
CA ARG A 14 -18.29 -12.07 -3.73
C ARG A 14 -17.08 -11.22 -4.08
N LYS A 15 -16.54 -11.46 -5.29
CA LYS A 15 -15.46 -10.63 -5.81
C LYS A 15 -15.90 -9.19 -6.02
N ILE A 16 -15.16 -8.26 -5.45
CA ILE A 16 -15.39 -6.81 -5.52
C ILE A 16 -14.11 -6.08 -5.90
N ILE A 17 -14.23 -4.80 -6.23
CA ILE A 17 -13.07 -3.92 -6.41
C ILE A 17 -12.75 -3.31 -5.06
N LEU A 18 -11.47 -3.40 -4.65
CA LEU A 18 -10.95 -2.79 -3.44
C LEU A 18 -9.77 -1.89 -3.78
N ASN A 19 -9.69 -0.77 -3.08
CA ASN A 19 -8.57 0.15 -3.17
C ASN A 19 -7.61 -0.08 -2.01
N CYS A 20 -6.32 -0.10 -2.34
CA CYS A 20 -5.22 -0.25 -1.39
C CYS A 20 -4.20 0.86 -1.60
N ALA A 21 -3.40 1.09 -0.58
CA ALA A 21 -2.21 1.92 -0.65
C ALA A 21 -1.05 1.28 0.10
N GLY A 22 0.16 1.49 -0.38
CA GLY A 22 1.36 0.97 0.26
C GLY A 22 2.62 1.64 -0.24
N ALA A 23 3.76 1.23 0.32
CA ALA A 23 5.03 1.78 -0.11
C ALA A 23 6.19 0.78 -0.07
N LEU A 24 7.17 1.02 -0.95
CA LEU A 24 8.50 0.49 -0.84
C LEU A 24 9.26 1.34 0.18
N ILE A 25 9.49 0.82 1.37
CA ILE A 25 10.24 1.50 2.44
C ILE A 25 11.72 1.19 2.23
N ILE A 26 12.51 2.23 1.97
CA ILE A 26 13.90 2.09 1.54
C ILE A 26 14.85 2.55 2.63
N LYS A 27 15.87 1.72 2.93
CA LYS A 27 16.98 2.02 3.82
C LYS A 27 18.25 1.35 3.29
N ASP A 28 19.31 2.11 3.10
CA ASP A 28 20.63 1.60 2.66
C ASP A 28 20.54 0.72 1.39
N ASP A 29 19.83 1.22 0.37
CA ASP A 29 19.56 0.53 -0.91
C ASP A 29 18.83 -0.81 -0.78
N LYS A 30 18.19 -1.08 0.36
CA LYS A 30 17.36 -2.25 0.62
C LYS A 30 15.91 -1.83 0.81
N ILE A 31 15.01 -2.74 0.46
CA ILE A 31 13.56 -2.56 0.59
C ILE A 31 13.05 -3.43 1.72
N LEU A 32 12.18 -2.88 2.57
CA LEU A 32 11.51 -3.61 3.64
C LEU A 32 10.37 -4.46 3.07
N PHE A 33 10.35 -5.73 3.43
CA PHE A 33 9.25 -6.65 3.14
C PHE A 33 8.69 -7.24 4.43
N GLN A 34 7.43 -7.62 4.36
CA GLN A 34 6.66 -8.31 5.38
C GLN A 34 6.46 -9.76 4.96
N ARG A 35 6.68 -10.70 5.88
CA ARG A 35 6.23 -12.08 5.73
C ARG A 35 4.89 -12.25 6.44
N ARG A 36 3.84 -12.44 5.69
CA ARG A 36 2.46 -12.41 6.19
C ARG A 36 2.11 -13.65 7.01
N THR A 37 1.30 -13.47 8.07
CA THR A 37 0.80 -14.58 8.91
C THR A 37 -0.30 -15.38 8.22
N ASP A 38 -1.11 -14.76 7.36
CA ASP A 38 -2.25 -15.39 6.71
C ASP A 38 -1.88 -16.45 5.64
N ASN A 39 -0.73 -16.28 5.00
CA ASN A 39 -0.29 -17.17 3.91
C ASN A 39 1.20 -17.56 3.96
N GLY A 40 1.98 -16.99 4.89
CA GLY A 40 3.41 -17.25 5.05
C GLY A 40 4.32 -16.70 3.95
N LYS A 41 3.78 -15.90 3.02
CA LYS A 41 4.49 -15.36 1.87
C LYS A 41 4.95 -13.92 2.12
N TRP A 42 5.89 -13.48 1.27
CA TRP A 42 6.43 -12.13 1.33
C TRP A 42 5.62 -11.14 0.48
N GLY A 43 5.49 -9.91 0.96
CA GLY A 43 4.85 -8.80 0.29
C GLY A 43 5.43 -7.46 0.70
N LEU A 44 5.03 -6.41 -0.01
CA LEU A 44 5.28 -5.02 0.39
C LEU A 44 4.32 -4.62 1.52
N ILE A 45 4.65 -3.54 2.21
CA ILE A 45 3.85 -2.98 3.30
C ILE A 45 2.71 -2.15 2.72
N GLY A 46 1.50 -2.35 3.23
CA GLY A 46 0.32 -1.60 2.84
C GLY A 46 -0.96 -2.41 2.97
N GLY A 47 -2.09 -1.71 2.89
CA GLY A 47 -3.40 -2.32 3.07
C GLY A 47 -4.54 -1.52 2.46
N LEU A 48 -5.74 -1.81 2.92
CA LEU A 48 -6.99 -1.27 2.37
C LEU A 48 -7.23 0.17 2.81
N LEU A 49 -7.80 0.97 1.90
CA LEU A 49 -8.29 2.29 2.26
C LEU A 49 -9.47 2.20 3.23
N GLU A 50 -9.46 3.04 4.23
CA GLU A 50 -10.59 3.31 5.10
C GLU A 50 -11.41 4.51 4.58
N MET A 51 -12.64 4.64 5.09
CA MET A 51 -13.52 5.74 4.70
C MET A 51 -12.89 7.10 5.03
N ASN A 52 -12.92 8.00 4.04
CA ASN A 52 -12.40 9.37 4.12
C ASN A 52 -10.87 9.51 4.18
N GLU A 53 -10.13 8.45 3.89
CA GLU A 53 -8.67 8.52 3.70
C GLU A 53 -8.31 8.86 2.26
N THR A 54 -7.22 9.59 2.08
CA THR A 54 -6.47 9.64 0.82
C THR A 54 -5.56 8.42 0.71
N TYR A 55 -5.02 8.14 -0.47
CA TYR A 55 -4.06 7.03 -0.64
C TYR A 55 -2.79 7.25 0.18
N GLU A 56 -2.32 8.50 0.32
CA GLU A 56 -1.16 8.85 1.13
C GLU A 56 -1.43 8.61 2.62
N GLU A 57 -2.59 9.02 3.13
CA GLU A 57 -2.99 8.81 4.53
C GLU A 57 -3.08 7.30 4.83
N ALA A 58 -3.70 6.51 3.95
CA ALA A 58 -3.79 5.06 4.09
C ALA A 58 -2.40 4.40 4.09
N ALA A 59 -1.52 4.76 3.15
CA ALA A 59 -0.16 4.21 3.11
C ALA A 59 0.62 4.51 4.39
N LEU A 60 0.54 5.75 4.91
CA LEU A 60 1.21 6.14 6.15
C LEU A 60 0.64 5.42 7.38
N ARG A 61 -0.69 5.25 7.46
CA ARG A 61 -1.36 4.52 8.54
C ARG A 61 -0.95 3.06 8.53
N GLU A 62 -1.08 2.36 7.41
CA GLU A 62 -0.73 0.94 7.27
C GLU A 62 0.75 0.69 7.64
N ILE A 63 1.66 1.52 7.13
CA ILE A 63 3.09 1.39 7.48
C ILE A 63 3.31 1.52 8.99
N ARG A 64 2.65 2.48 9.64
CA ARG A 64 2.77 2.66 11.09
C ARG A 64 2.20 1.47 11.85
N GLU A 65 1.04 0.97 11.45
CA GLU A 65 0.34 -0.16 12.09
C GLU A 65 1.14 -1.45 11.93
N GLU A 66 1.52 -1.81 10.70
CA GLU A 66 2.20 -3.06 10.40
C GLU A 66 3.68 -3.10 10.80
N THR A 67 4.35 -1.95 10.89
CA THR A 67 5.81 -1.92 11.11
C THR A 67 6.28 -1.12 12.32
N GLY A 68 5.44 -0.24 12.86
CA GLY A 68 5.84 0.70 13.91
C GLY A 68 6.78 1.81 13.44
N LEU A 69 6.99 1.96 12.14
CA LEU A 69 7.85 2.99 11.57
C LEU A 69 7.07 4.27 11.28
N GLU A 70 7.71 5.41 11.53
CA GLU A 70 7.29 6.69 10.96
C GLU A 70 8.10 6.94 9.68
N VAL A 71 7.39 7.14 8.58
CA VAL A 71 8.02 7.34 7.27
C VAL A 71 7.56 8.63 6.62
N LYS A 72 8.33 9.07 5.64
CA LYS A 72 7.95 10.11 4.70
C LYS A 72 7.81 9.46 3.32
N LEU A 73 6.70 9.72 2.64
CA LEU A 73 6.54 9.34 1.24
C LEU A 73 7.43 10.26 0.39
N ASP A 74 8.20 9.66 -0.51
CA ASP A 74 9.18 10.39 -1.34
C ASP A 74 8.70 10.58 -2.78
N ALA A 75 8.08 9.56 -3.37
CA ALA A 75 7.56 9.63 -4.73
C ALA A 75 6.38 8.67 -4.92
N PHE A 76 5.51 9.00 -5.87
CA PHE A 76 4.47 8.10 -6.35
C PHE A 76 5.04 7.19 -7.45
N LEU A 77 4.85 5.89 -7.34
CA LEU A 77 5.28 4.92 -8.35
C LEU A 77 4.23 4.65 -9.41
N GLY A 78 2.96 4.66 -9.03
CA GLY A 78 1.86 4.37 -9.93
C GLY A 78 0.69 3.65 -9.26
N ILE A 79 -0.28 3.30 -10.09
CA ILE A 79 -1.42 2.45 -9.73
C ILE A 79 -1.18 1.08 -10.33
N PHE A 80 -1.27 0.05 -9.51
CA PHE A 80 -1.03 -1.34 -9.88
C PHE A 80 -2.26 -2.19 -9.57
N HIS A 81 -2.42 -3.30 -10.28
CA HIS A 81 -3.60 -4.13 -10.19
C HIS A 81 -3.24 -5.57 -9.80
N ASN A 82 -4.02 -6.14 -8.90
CA ASN A 82 -4.10 -7.57 -8.69
C ASN A 82 -5.53 -8.02 -9.00
N HIS A 83 -5.72 -8.60 -10.16
CA HIS A 83 -7.06 -8.94 -10.66
C HIS A 83 -7.70 -10.10 -9.92
N ASN A 84 -6.92 -10.97 -9.30
CA ASN A 84 -7.40 -12.22 -8.73
C ASN A 84 -6.91 -12.46 -7.30
N MET A 85 -6.92 -11.42 -6.49
CA MET A 85 -6.58 -11.55 -5.07
C MET A 85 -7.61 -12.41 -4.36
N VAL A 86 -7.12 -13.41 -3.62
CA VAL A 86 -7.92 -14.26 -2.74
C VAL A 86 -7.21 -14.38 -1.41
N TRP A 87 -7.91 -14.03 -0.33
CA TRP A 87 -7.41 -14.18 1.04
C TRP A 87 -7.72 -15.57 1.61
N SER A 88 -7.06 -15.92 2.70
CA SER A 88 -7.21 -17.21 3.38
C SER A 88 -8.63 -17.48 3.88
N ASN A 89 -9.41 -16.43 4.17
CA ASN A 89 -10.82 -16.51 4.57
C ASN A 89 -11.78 -16.76 3.38
N GLY A 90 -11.26 -16.84 2.15
CA GLY A 90 -12.04 -17.06 0.92
C GLY A 90 -12.58 -15.78 0.27
N ASP A 91 -12.34 -14.63 0.82
CA ASP A 91 -12.70 -13.36 0.20
C ASP A 91 -11.91 -13.14 -1.08
N ALA A 92 -12.59 -12.67 -2.14
CA ALA A 92 -11.97 -12.38 -3.42
C ALA A 92 -12.13 -10.92 -3.80
N ALA A 93 -11.11 -10.37 -4.47
CA ALA A 93 -11.15 -9.01 -4.98
C ALA A 93 -10.31 -8.81 -6.26
N HIS A 94 -10.67 -7.76 -6.98
CA HIS A 94 -9.77 -7.04 -7.85
C HIS A 94 -9.21 -5.88 -7.05
N VAL A 95 -7.95 -5.98 -6.64
CA VAL A 95 -7.26 -4.96 -5.85
C VAL A 95 -6.62 -3.93 -6.78
N ILE A 96 -6.78 -2.66 -6.45
CA ILE A 96 -6.15 -1.51 -7.12
C ILE A 96 -5.30 -0.82 -6.07
N THR A 97 -3.98 -0.85 -6.25
CA THR A 97 -3.02 -0.37 -5.25
C THR A 97 -2.26 0.86 -5.73
N ALA A 98 -2.38 1.96 -4.99
CA ALA A 98 -1.51 3.12 -5.13
C ALA A 98 -0.20 2.85 -4.39
N MET A 99 0.93 2.83 -5.10
CA MET A 99 2.23 2.54 -4.52
C MET A 99 3.15 3.75 -4.53
N TYR A 100 3.89 3.88 -3.43
CA TYR A 100 4.85 4.96 -3.19
C TYR A 100 6.24 4.41 -2.91
N THR A 101 7.25 5.27 -2.94
CA THR A 101 8.51 5.05 -2.22
C THR A 101 8.49 5.84 -0.93
N ALA A 102 9.14 5.32 0.11
CA ALA A 102 9.19 5.98 1.39
C ALA A 102 10.57 5.83 2.05
N SER A 103 10.97 6.85 2.79
CA SER A 103 12.16 6.87 3.64
C SER A 103 11.76 6.88 5.12
N ILE A 104 12.54 6.22 5.97
CA ILE A 104 12.30 6.15 7.41
C ILE A 104 12.68 7.49 8.05
N VAL A 105 11.74 8.05 8.80
CA VAL A 105 11.96 9.25 9.62
C VAL A 105 12.36 8.87 11.04
N SER A 106 11.67 7.88 11.63
CA SER A 106 11.95 7.38 12.99
C SER A 106 11.33 6.01 13.23
N GLY A 107 11.66 5.41 14.36
CA GLY A 107 11.18 4.09 14.76
C GLY A 107 12.12 2.96 14.39
N GLU A 108 11.85 1.79 14.95
CA GLU A 108 12.52 0.52 14.60
C GLU A 108 11.43 -0.47 14.16
N PRO A 109 11.70 -1.28 13.11
CA PRO A 109 10.72 -2.24 12.60
C PRO A 109 10.27 -3.22 13.70
N ARG A 110 8.97 -3.32 13.90
CA ARG A 110 8.35 -4.26 14.84
C ARG A 110 7.21 -4.98 14.13
N VAL A 111 7.21 -6.30 14.22
CA VAL A 111 6.11 -7.12 13.72
C VAL A 111 4.84 -6.86 14.55
N ASP A 112 3.71 -6.91 13.90
CA ASP A 112 2.38 -6.93 14.49
C ASP A 112 1.77 -8.35 14.43
N GLU A 113 0.45 -8.48 14.59
CA GLU A 113 -0.25 -9.75 14.50
C GLU A 113 -0.36 -10.27 13.06
N GLU A 114 -0.20 -9.42 12.06
CA GLU A 114 -0.29 -9.75 10.64
C GLU A 114 1.03 -10.21 10.04
N SER A 115 2.16 -10.00 10.76
CA SER A 115 3.50 -10.26 10.28
C SER A 115 4.24 -11.30 11.10
N PHE A 116 4.74 -12.35 10.46
CA PHE A 116 5.75 -13.23 11.06
C PHE A 116 7.13 -12.58 11.14
N GLU A 117 7.47 -11.77 10.15
CA GLU A 117 8.81 -11.22 9.99
C GLU A 117 8.76 -9.95 9.14
N LEU A 118 9.60 -8.97 9.52
CA LEU A 118 9.96 -7.81 8.73
C LEU A 118 11.46 -7.88 8.41
N ARG A 119 11.83 -7.75 7.13
CA ARG A 119 13.23 -7.84 6.73
C ARG A 119 13.52 -6.94 5.53
N PHE A 120 14.70 -6.30 5.58
CA PHE A 120 15.25 -5.56 4.45
C PHE A 120 16.00 -6.49 3.51
N PHE A 121 15.65 -6.45 2.22
CA PHE A 121 16.33 -7.21 1.17
C PHE A 121 16.98 -6.27 0.16
N SER A 122 18.16 -6.63 -0.31
CA SER A 122 18.80 -6.02 -1.47
C SER A 122 18.08 -6.45 -2.76
N SER A 123 18.35 -5.76 -3.87
CA SER A 123 17.78 -6.12 -5.18
C SER A 123 18.15 -7.55 -5.62
N GLU A 124 19.26 -8.09 -5.14
CA GLU A 124 19.77 -9.42 -5.50
C GLU A 124 19.13 -10.54 -4.67
N ASP A 125 18.55 -10.21 -3.50
CA ASP A 125 18.06 -11.20 -2.52
C ASP A 125 16.55 -11.12 -2.32
N ILE A 126 15.80 -10.38 -3.16
CA ILE A 126 14.35 -10.24 -3.03
C ILE A 126 13.69 -11.62 -3.02
N PRO A 127 12.89 -11.94 -1.99
CA PRO A 127 12.21 -13.21 -1.90
C PRO A 127 11.09 -13.34 -2.95
N GLU A 128 10.54 -14.54 -3.07
CA GLU A 128 9.34 -14.75 -3.89
C GLU A 128 8.17 -13.93 -3.34
N ILE A 129 7.65 -13.01 -4.18
CA ILE A 129 6.54 -12.11 -3.84
C ILE A 129 5.24 -12.74 -4.34
N PHE A 130 4.21 -12.74 -3.49
CA PHE A 130 2.96 -13.42 -3.81
C PHE A 130 1.96 -12.59 -4.62
N ALA A 131 2.03 -11.26 -4.54
CA ALA A 131 1.02 -10.36 -5.09
C ALA A 131 1.51 -9.73 -6.41
N GLU A 132 0.69 -9.83 -7.47
CA GLU A 132 1.02 -9.34 -8.81
C GLU A 132 1.25 -7.81 -8.84
N ASP A 133 0.46 -7.06 -8.11
CA ASP A 133 0.61 -5.60 -7.96
C ASP A 133 1.90 -5.20 -7.26
N HIS A 134 2.34 -5.97 -6.27
CA HIS A 134 3.64 -5.76 -5.61
C HIS A 134 4.81 -6.03 -6.56
N ILE A 135 4.73 -7.10 -7.35
CA ILE A 135 5.75 -7.42 -8.37
C ILE A 135 5.85 -6.30 -9.41
N ALA A 136 4.69 -5.81 -9.89
CA ALA A 136 4.64 -4.72 -10.85
C ALA A 136 5.19 -3.40 -10.28
N ALA A 137 4.94 -3.12 -8.99
CA ALA A 137 5.49 -1.94 -8.32
C ALA A 137 7.02 -2.02 -8.17
N LEU A 138 7.56 -3.20 -7.84
CA LEU A 138 9.00 -3.44 -7.79
C LEU A 138 9.65 -3.26 -9.17
N ASP A 139 9.05 -3.80 -10.24
CA ASP A 139 9.53 -3.60 -11.61
C ASP A 139 9.57 -2.11 -11.96
N ALA A 140 8.50 -1.36 -11.69
CA ALA A 140 8.45 0.08 -11.89
C ALA A 140 9.54 0.80 -11.10
N TYR A 141 9.75 0.42 -9.85
CA TYR A 141 10.82 0.97 -9.01
C TYR A 141 12.20 0.77 -9.62
N PHE A 142 12.55 -0.46 -10.01
CA PHE A 142 13.87 -0.77 -10.57
C PHE A 142 14.09 -0.18 -11.97
N ARG A 143 13.02 0.09 -12.71
CA ARG A 143 13.06 0.85 -13.98
C ARG A 143 13.20 2.36 -13.79
N GLY A 144 13.26 2.82 -12.55
CA GLY A 144 13.44 4.25 -12.24
C GLY A 144 12.18 5.10 -12.36
N VAL A 145 11.00 4.49 -12.40
CA VAL A 145 9.73 5.24 -12.43
C VAL A 145 9.56 6.02 -11.11
N ARG A 146 9.35 7.32 -11.22
CA ARG A 146 9.12 8.23 -10.09
C ARG A 146 8.24 9.39 -10.55
N TYR A 147 7.07 9.51 -9.97
CA TYR A 147 6.20 10.66 -10.18
C TYR A 147 6.21 11.55 -8.94
N PRO A 148 6.03 12.87 -9.10
CA PRO A 148 5.80 13.75 -7.96
C PRO A 148 4.59 13.26 -7.15
N LEU A 149 4.64 13.45 -5.82
CA LEU A 149 3.46 13.25 -4.99
C LEU A 149 2.36 14.22 -5.46
N LEU A 150 1.14 13.72 -5.53
CA LEU A 150 -0.01 14.59 -5.75
C LEU A 150 -0.12 15.49 -4.52
N GLN A 151 0.03 16.79 -4.70
CA GLN A 151 -0.09 17.74 -3.60
C GLN A 151 -1.49 17.66 -3.00
N GLU A 152 -1.54 17.75 -1.69
CA GLU A 152 -2.72 17.70 -0.81
C GLU A 152 -4.07 17.75 -1.52
N ASN A 153 -4.71 16.58 -1.64
CA ASN A 153 -5.97 16.41 -2.36
C ASN A 153 -7.20 17.06 -1.70
N ARG A 154 -7.01 17.76 -0.58
CA ARG A 154 -8.05 18.57 0.07
C ARG A 154 -7.95 20.02 -0.37
N MET A 155 -7.98 20.23 -1.69
CA MET A 155 -8.04 21.58 -2.24
C MET A 155 -9.42 22.19 -1.95
N ASP A 156 -9.42 23.45 -1.48
CA ASP A 156 -10.59 24.28 -1.63
C ASP A 156 -10.84 24.52 -3.12
N VAL A 157 -11.81 23.81 -3.65
CA VAL A 157 -12.12 23.82 -5.11
C VAL A 157 -12.92 25.05 -5.52
N GLU A 158 -13.54 25.78 -4.59
CA GLU A 158 -14.41 26.92 -4.91
C GLU A 158 -13.66 28.04 -5.66
N PRO A 159 -12.44 28.43 -5.31
CA PRO A 159 -11.67 29.40 -6.09
C PRO A 159 -11.36 28.95 -7.53
N ILE A 160 -11.29 27.64 -7.76
CA ILE A 160 -11.05 27.06 -9.08
C ILE A 160 -12.33 27.07 -9.89
N ILE A 161 -13.42 26.58 -9.30
CA ILE A 161 -14.74 26.50 -9.93
C ILE A 161 -15.25 27.90 -10.31
N SER A 162 -15.04 28.91 -9.44
CA SER A 162 -15.47 30.28 -9.71
C SER A 162 -14.81 30.89 -10.97
N LYS A 163 -13.58 30.48 -11.30
CA LYS A 163 -12.90 30.89 -12.54
C LYS A 163 -13.47 30.25 -13.80
N TRP A 164 -14.08 29.08 -13.68
CA TRP A 164 -14.67 28.38 -14.85
C TRP A 164 -16.10 28.83 -15.16
N ARG A 165 -16.75 29.54 -14.24
CA ARG A 165 -18.10 30.08 -14.41
C ARG A 165 -18.15 31.48 -15.04
N GLN A 166 -16.98 32.06 -15.35
CA GLN A 166 -16.82 33.32 -16.07
C GLN A 166 -16.65 33.06 -17.57
#